data_a83b1b1f27e442dc48dd2b32bd229447
#
_entry.id   a83b1b1f27e442dc48dd2b32bd229447
#
_cell.length_a   1.000
_cell.length_b   1.000
_cell.length_c   1.000
_cell.angle_alpha   90.00
_cell.angle_beta   90.00
_cell.angle_gamma   90.00
#
_symmetry.space_group_name_H-M   'P 1'
#
loop_
_entity.id
_entity.type
_entity.pdbx_description
1 polymer ?
#
loop_
_entity_poly.entity_id
_entity_poly.type
_entity_poly.pdbx_seq_one_letter_code
_entity_poly.pdbx_strand_id
1 'polypeptide(L)'
;AVRYTTFEYPNTISFSCNTGFYLNGADSAKCTEEGKWSPELPVCAPIICPPPSIPTFATLRVYKPSAGNNSLYRDTAVFECLPQHAMFGNDTITCTTHGNWTKLPECREVKCPFPSRPDNGFVNYPAKPTLYY
;
A
#
# COMPACT_ATOMS: atom_id res chain seq x y z
N ALA A 1 1.13 11.30 -20.16
CA ALA A 1 1.30 12.45 -21.05
C ALA A 1 0.36 12.35 -22.23
N VAL A 2 -0.11 13.49 -22.67
CA VAL A 2 -0.99 13.57 -23.84
C VAL A 2 -0.15 13.94 -25.04
N ARG A 3 -0.30 13.18 -26.12
CA ARG A 3 0.41 13.46 -27.34
C ARG A 3 -0.58 13.55 -28.51
N TYR A 4 -0.49 14.63 -29.24
CA TYR A 4 -1.24 14.78 -30.47
C TYR A 4 -0.56 15.82 -31.34
N THR A 5 -0.81 15.79 -32.63
CA THR A 5 -0.28 16.80 -33.55
C THR A 5 -1.36 17.84 -33.85
N THR A 6 -2.33 17.44 -34.65
CA THR A 6 -3.43 18.37 -35.03
C THR A 6 -4.70 17.54 -35.13
N PHE A 7 -5.78 18.09 -34.60
CA PHE A 7 -7.08 17.44 -34.67
C PHE A 7 -8.10 18.46 -35.19
N GLU A 8 -9.01 17.94 -35.95
CA GLU A 8 -10.06 18.76 -36.54
C GLU A 8 -11.41 18.43 -35.93
N TYR A 9 -12.30 19.40 -35.94
CA TYR A 9 -13.69 19.18 -35.53
C TYR A 9 -14.30 18.11 -36.43
N PRO A 10 -15.05 17.12 -35.93
CA PRO A 10 -15.43 16.87 -34.53
C PRO A 10 -14.65 15.72 -33.92
N ASN A 11 -13.35 15.69 -34.06
CA ASN A 11 -12.53 14.60 -33.54
C ASN A 11 -12.62 14.48 -32.02
N THR A 12 -12.48 13.23 -31.56
CA THR A 12 -12.48 12.92 -30.14
C THR A 12 -11.14 12.27 -29.80
N ILE A 13 -10.56 12.69 -28.70
CA ILE A 13 -9.33 12.10 -28.19
C ILE A 13 -9.58 11.54 -26.79
N SER A 14 -8.77 10.56 -26.43
CA SER A 14 -8.83 9.96 -25.10
C SER A 14 -7.52 10.18 -24.37
N PHE A 15 -7.56 10.09 -23.05
CA PHE A 15 -6.41 10.37 -22.21
C PHE A 15 -6.14 9.20 -21.30
N SER A 16 -4.87 8.98 -21.02
CA SER A 16 -4.43 8.03 -20.01
C SER A 16 -3.21 8.61 -19.31
N CYS A 17 -2.97 8.15 -18.08
CA CYS A 17 -1.85 8.64 -17.31
C CYS A 17 -0.76 7.58 -17.24
N ASN A 18 0.47 8.03 -17.04
CA ASN A 18 1.58 7.12 -16.80
C ASN A 18 1.33 6.32 -15.52
N THR A 19 1.97 5.15 -15.43
CA THR A 19 1.88 4.33 -14.22
C THR A 19 2.31 5.15 -13.00
N GLY A 20 1.50 5.08 -11.95
CA GLY A 20 1.77 5.86 -10.73
C GLY A 20 0.99 7.17 -10.67
N PHE A 21 0.23 7.47 -11.72
CA PHE A 21 -0.60 8.67 -11.78
C PHE A 21 -2.03 8.28 -12.08
N TYR A 22 -2.96 9.08 -11.58
CA TYR A 22 -4.37 8.88 -11.90
C TYR A 22 -4.91 10.08 -12.69
N LEU A 23 -5.94 9.79 -13.47
CA LEU A 23 -6.55 10.80 -14.32
C LEU A 23 -7.56 11.61 -13.49
N ASN A 24 -7.28 12.91 -13.35
CA ASN A 24 -8.18 13.81 -12.65
C ASN A 24 -8.91 14.63 -13.70
N GLY A 25 -10.16 14.28 -13.96
CA GLY A 25 -10.99 14.91 -14.97
C GLY A 25 -11.58 13.88 -15.91
N ALA A 26 -12.02 14.34 -17.07
CA ALA A 26 -12.64 13.48 -18.07
C ALA A 26 -11.59 12.63 -18.79
N ASP A 27 -11.94 11.39 -19.13
CA ASP A 27 -11.05 10.49 -19.84
C ASP A 27 -11.03 10.72 -21.35
N SER A 28 -11.89 11.60 -21.86
CA SER A 28 -11.92 11.94 -23.27
C SER A 28 -12.42 13.37 -23.44
N ALA A 29 -12.09 13.94 -24.58
CA ALA A 29 -12.54 15.27 -24.95
C ALA A 29 -12.84 15.32 -26.44
N LYS A 30 -13.78 16.12 -26.80
CA LYS A 30 -14.22 16.30 -28.19
C LYS A 30 -13.89 17.71 -28.66
N CYS A 31 -13.42 17.82 -29.89
CA CYS A 31 -13.20 19.13 -30.52
C CYS A 31 -14.54 19.78 -30.83
N THR A 32 -14.77 20.97 -30.32
CA THR A 32 -16.03 21.67 -30.51
C THR A 32 -16.00 22.59 -31.74
N GLU A 33 -17.16 23.09 -32.12
CA GLU A 33 -17.28 24.02 -33.24
C GLU A 33 -16.52 25.32 -33.00
N GLU A 34 -16.25 25.64 -31.76
CA GLU A 34 -15.51 26.84 -31.40
C GLU A 34 -14.00 26.62 -31.43
N GLY A 35 -13.56 25.43 -31.84
CA GLY A 35 -12.15 25.10 -31.88
C GLY A 35 -11.55 24.82 -30.50
N LYS A 36 -12.39 24.40 -29.55
CA LYS A 36 -11.95 24.07 -28.18
C LYS A 36 -12.29 22.65 -27.84
N TRP A 37 -11.59 22.13 -26.85
CA TRP A 37 -11.86 20.79 -26.34
C TRP A 37 -12.91 20.86 -25.24
N SER A 38 -13.88 19.94 -25.29
CA SER A 38 -14.94 19.84 -24.28
C SER A 38 -15.12 18.37 -23.87
N PRO A 39 -15.17 18.04 -22.60
CA PRO A 39 -14.93 18.92 -21.46
C PRO A 39 -13.45 19.35 -21.36
N GLU A 40 -13.12 20.11 -20.34
CA GLU A 40 -11.75 20.57 -20.16
C GLU A 40 -10.79 19.41 -20.09
N LEU A 41 -9.55 19.65 -20.53
CA LEU A 41 -8.52 18.61 -20.51
C LEU A 41 -8.22 18.16 -19.09
N PRO A 42 -8.03 16.85 -18.88
CA PRO A 42 -7.73 16.34 -17.55
C PRO A 42 -6.29 16.59 -17.15
N VAL A 43 -6.01 16.37 -15.90
CA VAL A 43 -4.66 16.44 -15.34
C VAL A 43 -4.29 15.08 -14.76
N CYS A 44 -3.08 14.64 -15.03
CA CYS A 44 -2.56 13.43 -14.39
C CYS A 44 -1.91 13.82 -13.07
N ALA A 45 -2.43 13.28 -11.97
CA ALA A 45 -1.93 13.56 -10.64
C ALA A 45 -1.30 12.32 -10.02
N PRO A 46 -0.28 12.47 -9.17
CA PRO A 46 0.35 11.31 -8.56
C PRO A 46 -0.62 10.57 -7.65
N ILE A 47 -0.53 9.24 -7.66
CA ILE A 47 -1.31 8.39 -6.77
C ILE A 47 -0.70 8.51 -5.39
N ILE A 48 -1.52 8.88 -4.41
CA ILE A 48 -1.08 9.11 -3.05
C ILE A 48 -1.80 8.14 -2.13
N CYS A 49 -1.04 7.48 -1.24
CA CYS A 49 -1.60 6.66 -0.18
C CYS A 49 -1.48 7.41 1.13
N PRO A 50 -2.53 7.43 1.96
CA PRO A 50 -2.44 8.05 3.28
C PRO A 50 -1.50 7.22 4.17
N PRO A 51 -1.06 7.76 5.32
CA PRO A 51 -0.25 6.97 6.23
C PRO A 51 -0.96 5.66 6.58
N PRO A 52 -0.23 4.54 6.61
CA PRO A 52 -0.87 3.25 6.89
C PRO A 52 -1.35 3.14 8.32
N SER A 53 -2.45 2.41 8.52
CA SER A 53 -2.92 2.10 9.86
C SER A 53 -2.00 1.06 10.49
N ILE A 54 -1.64 1.25 11.74
CA ILE A 54 -0.79 0.29 12.44
C ILE A 54 -1.69 -0.76 13.08
N PRO A 55 -1.51 -2.06 12.73
CA PRO A 55 -2.32 -3.11 13.34
C PRO A 55 -2.12 -3.20 14.85
N THR A 56 -3.08 -3.77 15.55
CA THR A 56 -2.96 -4.02 16.97
C THR A 56 -1.76 -4.93 17.23
N PHE A 57 -0.96 -4.59 18.25
CA PHE A 57 0.25 -5.33 18.63
C PHE A 57 1.35 -5.28 17.59
N ALA A 58 1.31 -4.30 16.69
CA ALA A 58 2.36 -4.10 15.72
C ALA A 58 2.96 -2.71 15.86
N THR A 59 4.17 -2.56 15.34
CA THR A 59 4.83 -1.27 15.23
C THR A 59 5.32 -1.07 13.81
N LEU A 60 5.47 0.18 13.42
CA LEU A 60 5.96 0.51 12.09
C LEU A 60 7.48 0.54 12.14
N ARG A 61 8.09 -0.43 11.48
CA ARG A 61 9.54 -0.60 11.53
C ARG A 61 10.25 0.30 10.52
N VAL A 62 9.76 0.34 9.30
CA VAL A 62 10.35 1.16 8.25
C VAL A 62 9.22 1.84 7.50
N TYR A 63 9.27 3.16 7.43
CA TYR A 63 8.29 3.91 6.67
C TYR A 63 8.89 5.26 6.29
N LYS A 64 9.13 5.44 5.01
CA LYS A 64 9.66 6.70 4.48
C LYS A 64 8.72 7.20 3.40
N PRO A 65 7.74 8.03 3.75
CA PRO A 65 6.82 8.54 2.74
C PRO A 65 7.55 9.47 1.77
N SER A 66 7.27 9.30 0.48
CA SER A 66 7.92 10.09 -0.56
C SER A 66 7.27 11.46 -0.76
N ALA A 67 6.08 11.66 -0.24
CA ALA A 67 5.31 12.89 -0.42
C ALA A 67 4.99 13.54 0.93
N GLY A 68 6.02 13.87 1.69
CA GLY A 68 5.81 14.48 3.01
C GLY A 68 5.19 13.51 3.99
N ASN A 69 3.94 13.75 4.37
CA ASN A 69 3.22 12.87 5.30
C ASN A 69 2.53 11.70 4.59
N ASN A 70 2.52 11.69 3.26
CA ASN A 70 1.85 10.67 2.49
C ASN A 70 2.84 9.90 1.62
N SER A 71 2.44 8.72 1.20
CA SER A 71 3.25 7.89 0.33
C SER A 71 2.77 7.98 -1.10
N LEU A 72 3.69 7.75 -2.03
CA LEU A 72 3.37 7.66 -3.45
C LEU A 72 3.24 6.20 -3.87
N TYR A 73 2.68 5.99 -5.06
CA TYR A 73 2.58 4.67 -5.65
C TYR A 73 3.92 3.94 -5.57
N ARG A 74 3.87 2.68 -5.14
CA ARG A 74 5.03 1.80 -4.93
C ARG A 74 5.82 2.06 -3.65
N ASP A 75 5.48 3.07 -2.88
CA ASP A 75 6.09 3.22 -1.57
C ASP A 75 5.70 2.03 -0.70
N THR A 76 6.59 1.65 0.20
CA THR A 76 6.39 0.50 1.06
C THR A 76 6.47 0.90 2.52
N ALA A 77 5.86 0.07 3.36
CA ALA A 77 5.96 0.18 4.79
C ALA A 77 6.18 -1.21 5.37
N VAL A 78 7.05 -1.32 6.36
CA VAL A 78 7.37 -2.60 6.99
C VAL A 78 6.95 -2.54 8.43
N PHE A 79 6.23 -3.58 8.87
CA PHE A 79 5.74 -3.70 10.24
C PHE A 79 6.50 -4.75 11.01
N GLU A 80 6.49 -4.63 12.32
CA GLU A 80 7.07 -5.59 13.22
C GLU A 80 6.09 -5.82 14.36
N CYS A 81 5.93 -7.05 14.78
CA CYS A 81 5.07 -7.37 15.90
C CYS A 81 5.77 -7.09 17.23
N LEU A 82 4.98 -6.76 18.23
CA LEU A 82 5.49 -6.60 19.58
C LEU A 82 6.07 -7.92 20.08
N PRO A 83 6.96 -7.90 21.09
CA PRO A 83 7.47 -9.15 21.68
C PRO A 83 6.32 -10.08 22.06
N GLN A 84 6.54 -11.37 21.93
CA GLN A 84 5.57 -12.41 22.27
C GLN A 84 4.39 -12.49 21.30
N HIS A 85 4.47 -11.80 20.18
CA HIS A 85 3.45 -11.84 19.14
C HIS A 85 4.05 -12.38 17.85
N ALA A 86 3.25 -13.13 17.11
CA ALA A 86 3.64 -13.65 15.82
C ALA A 86 2.92 -12.89 14.73
N MET A 87 3.59 -12.70 13.60
CA MET A 87 3.02 -12.01 12.46
C MET A 87 2.41 -13.02 11.50
N PHE A 88 1.16 -12.76 11.12
CA PHE A 88 0.46 -13.53 10.11
C PHE A 88 0.22 -12.63 8.91
N GLY A 89 0.69 -13.07 7.76
CA GLY A 89 0.65 -12.28 6.55
C GLY A 89 2.03 -11.70 6.22
N ASN A 90 2.06 -10.74 5.31
CA ASN A 90 3.30 -10.08 4.91
C ASN A 90 3.64 -8.93 5.85
N ASP A 91 4.91 -8.81 6.21
CA ASP A 91 5.35 -7.68 7.03
C ASP A 91 5.46 -6.39 6.22
N THR A 92 5.45 -6.48 4.91
CA THR A 92 5.60 -5.34 4.03
C THR A 92 4.31 -5.08 3.26
N ILE A 93 3.87 -3.83 3.27
CA ILE A 93 2.73 -3.40 2.47
C ILE A 93 3.21 -2.38 1.45
N THR A 94 2.47 -2.27 0.36
CA THR A 94 2.84 -1.42 -0.76
C THR A 94 1.67 -0.53 -1.15
N CYS A 95 1.96 0.71 -1.50
CA CYS A 95 0.96 1.63 -2.02
C CYS A 95 0.56 1.20 -3.42
N THR A 96 -0.74 0.94 -3.62
CA THR A 96 -1.26 0.41 -4.88
C THR A 96 -1.72 1.52 -5.81
N THR A 97 -2.08 1.13 -7.03
CA THR A 97 -2.62 2.07 -8.02
C THR A 97 -3.99 2.62 -7.64
N HIS A 98 -4.64 2.02 -6.64
CA HIS A 98 -5.95 2.48 -6.18
C HIS A 98 -5.85 3.52 -5.06
N GLY A 99 -4.63 3.93 -4.70
CA GLY A 99 -4.43 4.89 -3.62
C GLY A 99 -4.60 4.31 -2.24
N ASN A 100 -4.47 3.00 -2.11
CA ASN A 100 -4.55 2.33 -0.81
C ASN A 100 -3.40 1.34 -0.67
N TRP A 101 -3.25 0.82 0.53
CA TRP A 101 -2.21 -0.15 0.83
C TRP A 101 -2.69 -1.57 0.58
N THR A 102 -1.74 -2.46 0.32
CA THR A 102 -2.03 -3.89 0.27
C THR A 102 -2.47 -4.35 1.66
N LYS A 103 -2.90 -5.62 1.75
CA LYS A 103 -3.43 -6.15 3.01
C LYS A 103 -2.42 -6.01 4.14
N LEU A 104 -2.87 -5.44 5.26
CA LEU A 104 -2.04 -5.30 6.44
C LEU A 104 -1.79 -6.65 7.10
N PRO A 105 -0.62 -6.83 7.72
CA PRO A 105 -0.35 -8.05 8.49
C PRO A 105 -1.15 -8.03 9.78
N GLU A 106 -1.22 -9.20 10.42
CA GLU A 106 -1.88 -9.34 11.70
C GLU A 106 -0.87 -9.85 12.72
N CYS A 107 -0.86 -9.26 13.89
CA CYS A 107 -0.01 -9.69 14.99
C CYS A 107 -0.87 -10.30 16.08
N ARG A 108 -0.56 -11.52 16.49
CA ARG A 108 -1.30 -12.25 17.51
C ARG A 108 -0.36 -12.74 18.59
N GLU A 109 -0.81 -12.63 19.82
CA GLU A 109 -0.07 -13.23 20.93
C GLU A 109 -0.06 -14.73 20.76
N VAL A 110 1.12 -15.33 20.89
CA VAL A 110 1.28 -16.79 20.77
C VAL A 110 1.91 -17.30 22.03
N LYS A 111 1.26 -18.28 22.64
CA LYS A 111 1.74 -18.96 23.82
C LYS A 111 1.85 -20.44 23.50
N CYS A 112 2.98 -21.04 23.86
CA CYS A 112 3.14 -22.45 23.69
C CYS A 112 2.79 -23.16 25.00
N PRO A 113 2.08 -24.29 24.94
CA PRO A 113 1.81 -25.06 26.14
C PRO A 113 3.11 -25.66 26.68
N PHE A 114 3.11 -26.01 27.94
CA PHE A 114 4.26 -26.74 28.48
C PHE A 114 4.39 -28.05 27.72
N PRO A 115 5.62 -28.37 27.28
CA PRO A 115 5.82 -29.60 26.53
C PRO A 115 5.66 -30.81 27.43
N SER A 116 5.21 -31.91 26.83
CA SER A 116 5.13 -33.18 27.55
C SER A 116 6.53 -33.70 27.84
N ARG A 117 6.67 -34.31 29.00
CA ARG A 117 7.93 -34.91 29.38
C ARG A 117 8.17 -36.13 28.49
N PRO A 118 9.34 -36.24 27.85
CA PRO A 118 9.63 -37.43 27.07
C PRO A 118 9.86 -38.64 28.00
N ASP A 119 9.63 -39.84 27.46
CA ASP A 119 9.92 -41.06 28.21
C ASP A 119 11.40 -41.14 28.55
N ASN A 120 11.69 -41.47 29.79
CA ASN A 120 13.05 -41.60 30.29
C ASN A 120 13.85 -40.30 30.18
N GLY A 121 13.17 -39.19 30.24
CA GLY A 121 13.83 -37.89 30.14
C GLY A 121 13.07 -36.78 30.82
N PHE A 122 13.52 -35.59 30.60
CA PHE A 122 12.86 -34.37 31.10
C PHE A 122 13.11 -33.22 30.17
N VAL A 123 12.33 -32.15 30.37
CA VAL A 123 12.41 -30.96 29.53
C VAL A 123 13.32 -29.95 30.22
N ASN A 124 14.27 -29.40 29.44
CA ASN A 124 15.11 -28.32 29.93
C ASN A 124 14.47 -26.97 29.52
N TYR A 125 14.30 -26.13 30.52
CA TYR A 125 13.73 -24.79 30.27
C TYR A 125 14.85 -23.76 30.26
N PRO A 126 14.67 -22.66 29.51
CA PRO A 126 15.65 -21.58 29.53
C PRO A 126 15.71 -20.94 30.92
N ALA A 127 16.82 -20.27 31.22
CA ALA A 127 17.07 -19.69 32.55
C ALA A 127 15.94 -18.73 32.95
N LYS A 128 15.35 -18.04 32.00
CA LYS A 128 14.14 -17.25 32.20
C LYS A 128 13.07 -17.87 31.36
N PRO A 129 12.15 -18.66 31.93
CA PRO A 129 11.13 -19.29 31.13
C PRO A 129 10.30 -18.24 30.40
N THR A 130 10.21 -18.41 29.11
CA THR A 130 9.35 -17.58 28.27
C THR A 130 8.15 -18.38 27.91
N LEU A 131 7.00 -17.91 28.30
CA LEU A 131 5.75 -18.60 28.03
C LEU A 131 5.17 -18.23 26.68
N TYR A 132 5.84 -17.35 25.97
CA TYR A 132 5.36 -16.81 24.72
C TYR A 132 6.33 -17.02 23.62
N TYR A 133 5.85 -17.07 22.42
CA TYR A 133 6.75 -17.21 21.31
C TYR A 133 6.35 -16.54 20.16
#